data_23f31818e90a312b1d7846610ec6911a
#
_entry.id   23f31818e90a312b1d7846610ec6911a
#
_cell.length_a   1.000
_cell.length_b   1.000
_cell.length_c   1.000
_cell.angle_alpha   90.00
_cell.angle_beta   90.00
_cell.angle_gamma   90.00
#
_symmetry.space_group_name_H-M   'P 1'
#
loop_
_entity.id
_entity.type
_entity.pdbx_description
1 polymer ?
#
loop_
_entity_poly.entity_id
_entity_poly.type
_entity_poly.pdbx_seq_one_letter_code
_entity_poly.pdbx_strand_id
1 'polypeptide(L)'
;WLYKSGRNRIYVDYRCACGTIKTSNIEHLLQGHIISCGCVKTKRTIARNKKHGLYNDNRRLFDVWNNMIQRCENSKNNSFENYGKRGIKVCKEWHDLKTFIDWAKSTGYEERDINNRSNVLSIERINVNGNYEPSNCKWRPVREQAWNKRNSKKCVGRRLGE
;
A
#
# COMPACT_ATOMS: atom_id res chain seq x y z
N TRP A 1 -14.33 -32.45 22.57
CA TRP A 1 -13.29 -33.26 23.18
C TRP A 1 -12.68 -32.50 24.35
N LEU A 2 -12.44 -33.22 25.48
CA LEU A 2 -11.84 -32.68 26.71
C LEU A 2 -10.38 -33.15 26.78
N TYR A 3 -9.43 -32.23 26.97
CA TYR A 3 -8.04 -32.61 27.19
C TYR A 3 -7.56 -32.08 28.54
N LYS A 4 -6.74 -32.85 29.27
CA LYS A 4 -6.02 -32.40 30.46
C LYS A 4 -4.57 -32.07 30.08
N SER A 5 -4.12 -30.86 30.39
CA SER A 5 -2.71 -30.47 30.31
C SER A 5 -2.07 -30.63 31.69
N GLY A 6 -0.75 -30.88 31.76
CA GLY A 6 0.02 -31.23 32.97
C GLY A 6 0.01 -30.22 34.14
N ARG A 7 -0.87 -29.21 34.13
CA ARG A 7 -1.15 -28.25 35.21
C ARG A 7 -2.63 -28.22 35.61
N ASN A 8 -3.34 -29.35 35.53
CA ASN A 8 -4.75 -29.49 35.87
C ASN A 8 -5.71 -28.55 35.11
N ARG A 9 -5.31 -28.02 33.95
CA ARG A 9 -6.15 -27.17 33.12
C ARG A 9 -6.94 -28.04 32.15
N ILE A 10 -8.24 -27.81 32.06
CA ILE A 10 -9.13 -28.49 31.13
C ILE A 10 -9.32 -27.64 29.90
N TYR A 11 -9.04 -28.22 28.75
CA TYR A 11 -9.25 -27.58 27.43
C TYR A 11 -10.42 -28.23 26.73
N VAL A 12 -11.21 -27.45 26.06
CA VAL A 12 -12.39 -27.91 25.30
C VAL A 12 -12.38 -27.30 23.91
N ASP A 13 -12.88 -28.05 22.93
CA ASP A 13 -13.17 -27.52 21.64
C ASP A 13 -14.52 -26.80 21.67
N TYR A 14 -14.54 -25.57 21.22
CA TYR A 14 -15.75 -24.77 21.06
C TYR A 14 -15.95 -24.34 19.62
N ARG A 15 -17.21 -24.25 19.20
CA ARG A 15 -17.57 -23.73 17.88
C ARG A 15 -17.95 -22.26 18.02
N CYS A 16 -17.20 -21.39 17.31
CA CYS A 16 -17.54 -19.99 17.21
C CYS A 16 -18.78 -19.77 16.33
N ALA A 17 -19.51 -18.69 16.53
CA ALA A 17 -20.65 -18.31 15.68
C ALA A 17 -20.30 -18.19 14.18
N CYS A 18 -19.04 -17.98 13.81
CA CYS A 18 -18.57 -17.98 12.42
C CYS A 18 -18.30 -19.39 11.84
N GLY A 19 -18.60 -20.46 12.60
CA GLY A 19 -18.38 -21.85 12.21
C GLY A 19 -17.00 -22.43 12.56
N THR A 20 -15.99 -21.59 12.85
CA THR A 20 -14.64 -22.04 13.18
C THR A 20 -14.61 -22.78 14.51
N ILE A 21 -13.97 -23.96 14.55
CA ILE A 21 -13.72 -24.70 15.78
C ILE A 21 -12.34 -24.30 16.31
N LYS A 22 -12.25 -24.01 17.60
CA LYS A 22 -10.99 -23.72 18.32
C LYS A 22 -11.00 -24.37 19.69
N THR A 23 -9.82 -24.69 20.19
CA THR A 23 -9.60 -25.21 21.53
C THR A 23 -9.27 -24.09 22.50
N SER A 24 -9.86 -24.07 23.67
CA SER A 24 -9.53 -23.10 24.71
C SER A 24 -9.73 -23.70 26.12
N ASN A 25 -9.15 -23.02 27.14
CA ASN A 25 -9.39 -23.37 28.53
C ASN A 25 -10.87 -23.15 28.87
N ILE A 26 -11.49 -24.13 29.50
CA ILE A 26 -12.91 -24.11 29.87
C ILE A 26 -13.25 -22.95 30.82
N GLU A 27 -12.35 -22.57 31.72
CA GLU A 27 -12.55 -21.46 32.65
C GLU A 27 -12.73 -20.13 31.87
N HIS A 28 -11.91 -19.90 30.85
CA HIS A 28 -12.00 -18.70 30.03
C HIS A 28 -13.31 -18.62 29.24
N LEU A 29 -13.86 -19.77 28.85
CA LEU A 29 -15.18 -19.82 28.18
C LEU A 29 -16.30 -19.54 29.19
N LEU A 30 -16.28 -20.15 30.37
CA LEU A 30 -17.30 -19.96 31.41
C LEU A 30 -17.30 -18.53 31.97
N GLN A 31 -16.14 -17.91 32.09
CA GLN A 31 -15.98 -16.52 32.53
C GLN A 31 -16.29 -15.49 31.44
N GLY A 32 -16.63 -15.93 30.22
CA GLY A 32 -16.94 -15.02 29.10
C GLY A 32 -15.73 -14.26 28.53
N HIS A 33 -14.51 -14.63 28.88
CA HIS A 33 -13.29 -14.01 28.34
C HIS A 33 -13.12 -14.29 26.84
N ILE A 34 -13.74 -15.37 26.36
CA ILE A 34 -13.70 -15.76 24.93
C ILE A 34 -15.07 -15.55 24.31
N ILE A 35 -15.20 -14.47 23.58
CA ILE A 35 -16.45 -14.11 22.87
C ILE A 35 -16.48 -14.70 21.45
N SER A 36 -15.30 -14.96 20.86
CA SER A 36 -15.18 -15.47 19.48
C SER A 36 -13.81 -16.10 19.23
N CYS A 37 -13.65 -16.79 18.09
CA CYS A 37 -12.37 -17.31 17.64
C CYS A 37 -11.34 -16.23 17.25
N GLY A 38 -11.65 -14.95 17.44
CA GLY A 38 -10.89 -13.79 16.95
C GLY A 38 -11.57 -13.09 15.76
N CYS A 39 -12.54 -13.73 15.11
CA CYS A 39 -13.23 -13.20 13.94
C CYS A 39 -13.91 -11.84 14.18
N VAL A 40 -14.45 -11.61 15.37
CA VAL A 40 -15.09 -10.31 15.73
C VAL A 40 -14.03 -9.20 15.79
N LYS A 41 -12.88 -9.46 16.40
CA LYS A 41 -11.76 -8.49 16.44
C LYS A 41 -11.28 -8.17 15.04
N THR A 42 -11.07 -9.18 14.21
CA THR A 42 -10.64 -9.01 12.81
C THR A 42 -11.64 -8.21 12.01
N LYS A 43 -12.95 -8.54 12.08
CA LYS A 43 -14.01 -7.78 11.39
C LYS A 43 -14.07 -6.32 11.82
N ARG A 44 -13.98 -6.04 13.14
CA ARG A 44 -13.95 -4.68 13.68
C ARG A 44 -12.73 -3.89 13.21
N THR A 45 -11.55 -4.53 13.17
CA THR A 45 -10.32 -3.90 12.70
C THR A 45 -10.40 -3.57 11.22
N ILE A 46 -10.89 -4.51 10.39
CA ILE A 46 -11.10 -4.27 8.95
C ILE A 46 -12.10 -3.13 8.75
N ALA A 47 -13.25 -3.14 9.45
CA ALA A 47 -14.26 -2.09 9.31
C ALA A 47 -13.72 -0.71 9.70
N ARG A 48 -12.97 -0.63 10.82
CA ARG A 48 -12.35 0.62 11.28
C ARG A 48 -11.32 1.17 10.28
N ASN A 49 -10.52 0.28 9.67
CA ASN A 49 -9.45 0.66 8.76
C ASN A 49 -9.95 0.86 7.31
N LYS A 50 -11.18 0.40 7.00
CA LYS A 50 -11.79 0.56 5.68
C LYS A 50 -12.38 1.96 5.53
N LYS A 51 -11.52 2.96 5.26
CA LYS A 51 -12.00 4.36 5.08
C LYS A 51 -12.87 4.53 3.84
N HIS A 52 -12.56 3.88 2.70
CA HIS A 52 -13.35 4.07 1.47
C HIS A 52 -13.46 2.83 0.57
N GLY A 53 -12.91 1.69 0.91
CA GLY A 53 -12.93 0.50 0.02
C GLY A 53 -12.05 0.58 -1.23
N LEU A 54 -11.58 1.76 -1.60
CA LEU A 54 -10.79 2.04 -2.82
C LEU A 54 -9.42 1.33 -2.83
N TYR A 55 -8.91 0.94 -1.66
CA TYR A 55 -7.61 0.28 -1.52
C TYR A 55 -7.55 -1.07 -2.24
N ASN A 56 -8.58 -1.92 -2.08
CA ASN A 56 -8.53 -3.28 -2.63
C ASN A 56 -8.54 -3.28 -4.15
N ASP A 57 -9.32 -2.38 -4.76
CA ASP A 57 -9.50 -2.29 -6.20
C ASP A 57 -8.39 -1.47 -6.88
N ASN A 58 -7.62 -0.70 -6.11
CA ASN A 58 -6.59 0.21 -6.62
C ASN A 58 -5.33 0.17 -5.76
N ARG A 59 -4.92 -1.04 -5.32
CA ARG A 59 -3.82 -1.21 -4.37
C ARG A 59 -2.53 -0.54 -4.83
N ARG A 60 -2.17 -0.70 -6.09
CA ARG A 60 -0.96 -0.10 -6.64
C ARG A 60 -1.04 1.42 -6.71
N LEU A 61 -2.18 1.99 -7.13
CA LEU A 61 -2.39 3.44 -7.11
C LEU A 61 -2.31 4.00 -5.69
N PHE A 62 -2.84 3.28 -4.71
CA PHE A 62 -2.69 3.64 -3.30
C PHE A 62 -1.22 3.69 -2.89
N ASP A 63 -0.42 2.68 -3.27
CA ASP A 63 1.01 2.65 -2.93
C ASP A 63 1.77 3.80 -3.61
N VAL A 64 1.46 4.12 -4.88
CA VAL A 64 2.03 5.27 -5.59
C VAL A 64 1.67 6.57 -4.89
N TRP A 65 0.40 6.78 -4.57
CA TRP A 65 -0.13 7.95 -3.86
C TRP A 65 0.50 8.11 -2.48
N ASN A 66 0.51 7.06 -1.68
CA ASN A 66 1.08 7.08 -0.33
C ASN A 66 2.59 7.39 -0.38
N ASN A 67 3.34 6.74 -1.26
CA ASN A 67 4.76 7.01 -1.43
C ASN A 67 5.05 8.44 -1.88
N MET A 68 4.20 9.02 -2.73
CA MET A 68 4.31 10.41 -3.18
C MET A 68 4.15 11.38 -2.00
N ILE A 69 3.11 11.19 -1.17
CA ILE A 69 2.88 12.00 0.04
C ILE A 69 4.02 11.81 1.05
N GLN A 70 4.41 10.56 1.34
CA GLN A 70 5.45 10.27 2.32
C GLN A 70 6.79 10.94 1.97
N ARG A 71 7.21 10.92 0.72
CA ARG A 71 8.49 11.55 0.32
C ARG A 71 8.44 13.07 0.29
N CYS A 72 7.26 13.67 0.17
CA CYS A 72 7.10 15.13 0.17
C CYS A 72 6.88 15.72 1.57
N GLU A 73 6.21 14.99 2.46
CA GLU A 73 5.67 15.56 3.70
C GLU A 73 6.22 14.92 4.99
N ASN A 74 6.72 13.67 4.89
CA ASN A 74 7.28 12.99 6.06
C ASN A 74 8.80 13.17 6.15
N SER A 75 9.24 14.03 7.07
CA SER A 75 10.67 14.30 7.30
C SER A 75 11.49 13.08 7.72
N LYS A 76 10.85 12.01 8.20
CA LYS A 76 11.51 10.74 8.56
C LYS A 76 11.67 9.80 7.37
N ASN A 77 11.09 10.12 6.22
CA ASN A 77 11.22 9.29 5.01
C ASN A 77 12.60 9.47 4.38
N ASN A 78 13.27 8.36 4.04
CA ASN A 78 14.62 8.37 3.44
C ASN A 78 14.71 9.19 2.14
N SER A 79 13.60 9.37 1.44
CA SER A 79 13.57 10.15 0.21
C SER A 79 13.24 11.64 0.45
N PHE A 80 12.88 12.05 1.67
CA PHE A 80 12.47 13.42 1.99
C PHE A 80 13.52 14.47 1.56
N GLU A 81 14.79 14.16 1.73
CA GLU A 81 15.93 15.01 1.31
C GLU A 81 15.85 15.41 -0.17
N ASN A 82 15.36 14.51 -1.02
CA ASN A 82 15.28 14.70 -2.47
C ASN A 82 13.96 15.30 -2.94
N TYR A 83 12.96 15.42 -2.06
CA TYR A 83 11.61 15.90 -2.38
C TYR A 83 11.14 17.01 -1.43
N GLY A 84 10.60 16.69 -0.28
CA GLY A 84 10.02 17.66 0.66
C GLY A 84 11.03 18.71 1.12
N LYS A 85 12.25 18.34 1.44
CA LYS A 85 13.32 19.29 1.83
C LYS A 85 13.71 20.26 0.70
N ARG A 86 13.49 19.87 -0.55
CA ARG A 86 13.68 20.74 -1.71
C ARG A 86 12.48 21.65 -2.01
N GLY A 87 11.44 21.62 -1.15
CA GLY A 87 10.21 22.39 -1.33
C GLY A 87 9.19 21.77 -2.28
N ILE A 88 9.40 20.52 -2.75
CA ILE A 88 8.47 19.82 -3.62
C ILE A 88 7.28 19.35 -2.78
N LYS A 89 6.07 19.71 -3.20
CA LYS A 89 4.81 19.43 -2.51
C LYS A 89 3.87 18.61 -3.38
N VAL A 90 2.85 18.04 -2.76
CA VAL A 90 1.69 17.47 -3.44
C VAL A 90 0.60 18.52 -3.49
N CYS A 91 -0.11 18.67 -4.59
CA CYS A 91 -1.23 19.60 -4.69
C CYS A 91 -2.35 19.19 -3.71
N LYS A 92 -3.12 20.18 -3.26
CA LYS A 92 -4.13 20.00 -2.22
C LYS A 92 -5.20 18.96 -2.62
N GLU A 93 -5.58 18.94 -3.88
CA GLU A 93 -6.59 18.06 -4.43
C GLU A 93 -6.18 16.58 -4.32
N TRP A 94 -4.89 16.28 -4.45
CA TRP A 94 -4.38 14.92 -4.37
C TRP A 94 -4.12 14.41 -2.94
N HIS A 95 -4.45 15.18 -1.92
CA HIS A 95 -4.54 14.65 -0.56
C HIS A 95 -5.79 13.77 -0.39
N ASP A 96 -6.80 13.93 -1.25
CA ASP A 96 -7.88 12.96 -1.39
C ASP A 96 -7.51 11.85 -2.37
N LEU A 97 -7.50 10.61 -1.87
CA LEU A 97 -7.16 9.43 -2.65
C LEU A 97 -8.09 9.22 -3.85
N LYS A 98 -9.39 9.52 -3.67
CA LYS A 98 -10.37 9.34 -4.75
C LYS A 98 -10.06 10.28 -5.92
N THR A 99 -9.81 11.53 -5.64
CA THR A 99 -9.45 12.55 -6.65
C THR A 99 -8.17 12.15 -7.40
N PHE A 100 -7.17 11.62 -6.69
CA PHE A 100 -5.95 11.11 -7.33
C PHE A 100 -6.24 9.90 -8.23
N ILE A 101 -7.07 8.94 -7.80
CA ILE A 101 -7.44 7.77 -8.60
C ILE A 101 -8.21 8.19 -9.87
N ASP A 102 -9.17 9.12 -9.74
CA ASP A 102 -9.97 9.61 -10.86
C ASP A 102 -9.07 10.29 -11.90
N TRP A 103 -8.11 11.12 -11.48
CA TRP A 103 -7.10 11.68 -12.37
C TRP A 103 -6.23 10.60 -13.03
N ALA A 104 -5.75 9.63 -12.24
CA ALA A 104 -4.90 8.57 -12.77
C ALA A 104 -5.59 7.81 -13.91
N LYS A 105 -6.85 7.42 -13.71
CA LYS A 105 -7.65 6.70 -14.71
C LYS A 105 -7.96 7.56 -15.94
N SER A 106 -8.24 8.85 -15.77
CA SER A 106 -8.50 9.76 -16.88
C SER A 106 -7.27 10.06 -17.73
N THR A 107 -6.06 9.87 -17.17
CA THR A 107 -4.78 10.11 -17.85
C THR A 107 -4.10 8.83 -18.35
N GLY A 108 -4.85 7.73 -18.48
CA GLY A 108 -4.38 6.49 -19.10
C GLY A 108 -3.65 5.53 -18.17
N TYR A 109 -3.85 5.66 -16.86
CA TYR A 109 -3.41 4.61 -15.95
C TYR A 109 -4.29 3.37 -16.08
N GLU A 110 -3.66 2.25 -16.32
CA GLU A 110 -4.30 0.92 -16.27
C GLU A 110 -3.67 0.10 -15.14
N GLU A 111 -4.50 -0.47 -14.28
CA GLU A 111 -4.10 -1.46 -13.30
C GLU A 111 -3.76 -2.75 -14.05
N ARG A 112 -2.50 -3.04 -14.25
CA ARG A 112 -2.06 -4.25 -14.97
C ARG A 112 -1.77 -5.39 -14.02
N ASP A 113 -1.95 -6.59 -14.57
CA ASP A 113 -1.68 -7.85 -13.88
C ASP A 113 -0.26 -7.84 -13.27
N ILE A 114 -0.19 -8.21 -12.01
CA ILE A 114 1.03 -8.32 -11.17
C ILE A 114 2.12 -9.19 -11.84
N ASN A 115 1.70 -10.11 -12.71
CA ASN A 115 2.60 -11.05 -13.38
C ASN A 115 3.35 -10.44 -14.59
N ASN A 116 2.93 -9.29 -15.10
CA ASN A 116 3.60 -8.62 -16.23
C ASN A 116 4.34 -7.36 -15.79
N ARG A 117 5.53 -7.54 -15.20
CA ARG A 117 6.36 -6.44 -14.67
C ARG A 117 6.91 -5.47 -15.74
N SER A 118 6.92 -5.87 -17.00
CA SER A 118 7.60 -5.08 -18.05
C SER A 118 6.92 -3.75 -18.39
N ASN A 119 5.62 -3.62 -18.13
CA ASN A 119 4.82 -2.43 -18.46
C ASN A 119 4.18 -1.74 -17.25
N VAL A 120 4.77 -1.92 -16.08
CA VAL A 120 4.29 -1.26 -14.86
C VAL A 120 4.48 0.25 -14.99
N LEU A 121 3.37 1.00 -14.90
CA LEU A 121 3.39 2.46 -14.94
C LEU A 121 3.79 3.05 -13.59
N SER A 122 4.52 4.14 -13.61
CA SER A 122 4.86 4.96 -12.45
C SER A 122 4.59 6.42 -12.75
N ILE A 123 4.28 7.19 -11.72
CA ILE A 123 4.11 8.64 -11.84
C ILE A 123 5.46 9.32 -12.01
N GLU A 124 5.57 10.16 -13.01
CA GLU A 124 6.75 11.00 -13.30
C GLU A 124 6.35 12.47 -13.35
N ARG A 125 7.18 13.35 -12.80
CA ARG A 125 7.03 14.79 -12.95
C ARG A 125 7.72 15.24 -14.22
N ILE A 126 7.05 16.04 -15.04
CA ILE A 126 7.59 16.63 -16.27
C ILE A 126 8.74 17.58 -15.90
N ASN A 127 8.47 18.52 -15.02
CA ASN A 127 9.50 19.34 -14.37
C ASN A 127 9.88 18.69 -13.03
N VAL A 128 11.09 18.16 -12.95
CA VAL A 128 11.59 17.44 -11.74
C VAL A 128 11.74 18.35 -10.52
N ASN A 129 11.77 19.66 -10.70
CA ASN A 129 11.81 20.65 -9.63
C ASN A 129 10.44 21.18 -9.23
N GLY A 130 9.40 20.88 -10.03
CA GLY A 130 8.02 21.26 -9.77
C GLY A 130 7.30 20.31 -8.82
N ASN A 131 6.09 20.70 -8.43
CA ASN A 131 5.23 19.96 -7.54
C ASN A 131 4.57 18.74 -8.21
N TYR A 132 3.99 17.86 -7.38
CA TYR A 132 3.07 16.84 -7.83
C TYR A 132 1.69 17.46 -8.03
N GLU A 133 1.32 17.66 -9.26
CA GLU A 133 0.04 18.25 -9.68
C GLU A 133 -0.34 17.73 -11.07
N PRO A 134 -1.63 17.79 -11.47
CA PRO A 134 -2.11 17.26 -12.75
C PRO A 134 -1.36 17.80 -13.97
N SER A 135 -1.00 19.08 -13.96
CA SER A 135 -0.30 19.76 -15.06
C SER A 135 1.17 19.33 -15.19
N ASN A 136 1.78 18.87 -14.10
CA ASN A 136 3.20 18.53 -14.04
C ASN A 136 3.47 17.03 -13.95
N CYS A 137 2.45 16.18 -13.98
CA CYS A 137 2.61 14.72 -13.82
C CYS A 137 2.09 13.95 -15.02
N LYS A 138 2.74 12.82 -15.29
CA LYS A 138 2.34 11.85 -16.32
C LYS A 138 2.70 10.44 -15.90
N TRP A 139 2.09 9.46 -16.56
CA TRP A 139 2.44 8.06 -16.40
C TRP A 139 3.55 7.66 -17.35
N ARG A 140 4.50 6.87 -16.87
CA ARG A 140 5.59 6.34 -17.67
C ARG A 140 5.93 4.91 -17.21
N PRO A 141 6.30 3.99 -18.13
CA PRO A 141 6.80 2.67 -17.76
C PRO A 141 8.02 2.77 -16.85
N VAL A 142 8.04 1.96 -15.78
CA VAL A 142 9.15 1.96 -14.78
C VAL A 142 10.51 1.73 -15.44
N ARG A 143 10.57 0.91 -16.51
CA ARG A 143 11.80 0.65 -17.26
C ARG A 143 12.44 1.92 -17.84
N GLU A 144 11.62 2.89 -18.25
CA GLU A 144 12.10 4.15 -18.84
C GLU A 144 12.58 5.14 -17.77
N GLN A 145 12.04 5.06 -16.55
CA GLN A 145 12.49 5.90 -15.44
C GLN A 145 13.93 5.58 -14.99
N ALA A 146 14.39 4.35 -15.22
CA ALA A 146 15.76 3.97 -14.88
C ALA A 146 16.80 4.84 -15.62
N TRP A 147 16.48 5.31 -16.81
CA TRP A 147 17.39 6.14 -17.62
C TRP A 147 17.44 7.60 -17.18
N ASN A 148 16.41 8.08 -16.48
CA ASN A 148 16.29 9.48 -16.04
C ASN A 148 16.83 9.72 -14.61
N LYS A 149 17.40 8.72 -13.95
CA LYS A 149 18.02 8.91 -12.64
C LYS A 149 19.25 9.82 -12.77
N ARG A 150 19.40 10.81 -11.89
CA ARG A 150 20.53 11.76 -11.87
C ARG A 150 21.92 11.10 -11.90
N ASN A 151 22.00 9.84 -11.45
CA ASN A 151 23.24 9.07 -11.38
C ASN A 151 23.36 8.00 -12.48
N SER A 152 22.46 7.96 -13.47
CA SER A 152 22.70 7.12 -14.63
C SER A 152 23.86 7.74 -15.40
N LYS A 153 25.04 7.09 -15.36
CA LYS A 153 26.14 7.39 -16.28
C LYS A 153 25.53 7.35 -17.68
N LYS A 154 25.57 8.47 -18.42
CA LYS A 154 25.21 8.47 -19.83
C LYS A 154 26.08 7.38 -20.46
N CYS A 155 25.48 6.32 -20.96
CA CYS A 155 26.16 5.42 -21.87
C CYS A 155 26.49 6.25 -23.09
N VAL A 156 27.71 6.74 -23.15
CA VAL A 156 28.28 7.33 -24.37
C VAL A 156 28.21 6.23 -25.42
N GLY A 157 27.41 6.45 -26.45
CA GLY A 157 27.18 5.48 -27.49
C GLY A 157 28.50 4.98 -28.04
N ARG A 158 28.67 3.67 -28.01
CA ARG A 158 29.67 2.99 -28.83
C ARG A 158 29.27 3.27 -30.28
N ARG A 159 29.99 4.17 -30.97
CA ARG A 159 29.91 4.25 -32.42
C ARG A 159 30.25 2.85 -32.93
N LEU A 160 29.32 2.23 -33.63
CA LEU A 160 29.63 1.10 -34.49
C LEU A 160 30.54 1.70 -35.56
N GLY A 161 31.81 1.38 -35.47
CA GLY A 161 32.78 1.65 -36.51
C GLY A 161 32.49 0.81 -37.75
N GLU A 162 32.75 1.40 -38.82
CA GLU A 162 32.71 0.92 -40.20
C GLU A 162 33.11 -0.53 -40.37
#